data_4d519b08fc51a3ec2610306c29939877
#
_entry.id   4d519b08fc51a3ec2610306c29939877
#
_cell.length_a   1.000
_cell.length_b   1.000
_cell.length_c   1.000
_cell.angle_alpha   90.00
_cell.angle_beta   90.00
_cell.angle_gamma   90.00
#
_symmetry.space_group_name_H-M   'P 1'
#
loop_
_entity.id
_entity.type
_entity.pdbx_description
1 polymer ?
#
loop_
_entity_poly.entity_id
_entity_poly.type
_entity_poly.pdbx_seq_one_letter_code
_entity_poly.pdbx_strand_id
1 'polypeptide(L)'
;MPGYAGGQTKNPTYEDVSRGDSGHIEVIKIEYSPEQISYEDLLTVFFATHDPTTPDRQGADVGTQYRSAILYTIDEQKLAAEAFIKNLDESGPRVVTELKPLKTFYAAEEYHRNYYSRNASAPYCQIVISPKLEKLKTRFNELLKNSE
;
A
#
# COMPACT_ATOMS: atom_id res chain seq x y z
N MET A 1 2.35 -7.62 4.70
CA MET A 1 2.14 -7.37 6.15
C MET A 1 1.24 -6.15 6.33
N PRO A 2 0.06 -6.36 6.86
CA PRO A 2 -0.84 -5.24 7.13
C PRO A 2 -0.35 -4.40 8.31
N GLY A 3 -0.70 -3.12 8.28
CA GLY A 3 -0.30 -2.20 9.34
C GLY A 3 -0.82 -0.79 9.13
N TYR A 4 -0.17 0.14 9.79
CA TYR A 4 -0.56 1.55 9.79
C TYR A 4 0.66 2.43 9.56
N ALA A 5 0.50 3.48 8.77
CA ALA A 5 1.57 4.40 8.48
C ALA A 5 1.04 5.77 8.03
N GLY A 6 1.91 6.74 8.03
CA GLY A 6 1.63 8.07 7.50
C GLY A 6 1.07 9.07 8.48
N GLY A 7 0.78 8.66 9.72
CA GLY A 7 0.22 9.53 10.74
C GLY A 7 1.22 9.93 11.82
N GLN A 8 0.72 10.57 12.88
CA GLN A 8 1.54 11.11 13.95
C GLN A 8 1.52 10.27 15.24
N THR A 9 0.45 9.53 15.48
CA THR A 9 0.31 8.72 16.70
C THR A 9 1.36 7.61 16.72
N LYS A 10 2.11 7.51 17.82
CA LYS A 10 3.09 6.44 17.99
C LYS A 10 2.40 5.17 18.46
N ASN A 11 2.84 4.04 17.93
CA ASN A 11 2.31 2.72 18.29
C ASN A 11 0.77 2.68 18.25
N PRO A 12 0.15 3.06 17.12
CA PRO A 12 -1.30 3.13 17.05
C PRO A 12 -1.93 1.74 17.16
N THR A 13 -3.08 1.67 17.82
CA THR A 13 -3.90 0.46 17.85
C THR A 13 -4.94 0.52 16.74
N TYR A 14 -5.63 -0.60 16.49
CA TYR A 14 -6.75 -0.63 15.58
C TYR A 14 -7.81 0.43 15.96
N GLU A 15 -8.08 0.57 17.25
CA GLU A 15 -9.04 1.56 17.73
C GLU A 15 -8.58 2.99 17.46
N ASP A 16 -7.30 3.27 17.64
CA ASP A 16 -6.73 4.60 17.36
C ASP A 16 -6.94 4.97 15.89
N VAL A 17 -6.66 4.05 14.99
CA VAL A 17 -6.79 4.29 13.55
C VAL A 17 -8.26 4.36 13.14
N SER A 18 -9.10 3.52 13.73
CA SER A 18 -10.54 3.47 13.41
C SER A 18 -11.28 4.76 13.74
N ARG A 19 -10.78 5.53 14.70
CA ARG A 19 -11.38 6.84 14.99
C ARG A 19 -11.19 7.86 13.87
N GLY A 20 -10.22 7.63 12.97
CA GLY A 20 -10.00 8.50 11.82
C GLY A 20 -9.24 9.78 12.08
N ASP A 21 -8.74 9.99 13.30
CA ASP A 21 -8.03 11.22 13.69
C ASP A 21 -6.55 11.02 13.97
N SER A 22 -6.03 9.81 13.85
CA SER A 22 -4.60 9.53 14.07
C SER A 22 -3.72 10.02 12.93
N GLY A 23 -4.28 10.30 11.77
CA GLY A 23 -3.55 10.59 10.55
C GLY A 23 -3.03 9.34 9.84
N HIS A 24 -3.04 8.20 10.50
CA HIS A 24 -2.56 6.95 9.92
C HIS A 24 -3.51 6.40 8.85
N ILE A 25 -2.92 5.69 7.91
CA ILE A 25 -3.61 5.00 6.83
C ILE A 25 -3.47 3.50 7.08
N GLU A 26 -4.50 2.73 6.83
CA GLU A 26 -4.39 1.28 6.76
C GLU A 26 -3.61 0.93 5.51
N VAL A 27 -2.51 0.22 5.68
CA VAL A 27 -1.59 -0.06 4.59
C VAL A 27 -1.15 -1.52 4.59
N ILE A 28 -0.64 -1.97 3.46
CA ILE A 28 0.13 -3.21 3.34
C ILE A 28 1.57 -2.85 3.03
N LYS A 29 2.49 -3.41 3.80
CA LYS A 29 3.91 -3.39 3.48
C LYS A 29 4.24 -4.65 2.69
N ILE A 30 4.80 -4.49 1.52
CA ILE A 30 5.19 -5.60 0.65
C ILE A 30 6.69 -5.57 0.48
N GLU A 31 7.32 -6.68 0.80
CA GLU A 31 8.73 -6.90 0.53
C GLU A 31 8.81 -7.79 -0.71
N TYR A 32 9.59 -7.37 -1.68
CA TYR A 32 9.63 -8.07 -2.96
C TYR A 32 11.05 -8.10 -3.52
N SER A 33 11.32 -9.11 -4.33
CA SER A 33 12.56 -9.21 -5.08
C SER A 33 12.35 -8.59 -6.46
N PRO A 34 13.09 -7.53 -6.82
CA PRO A 34 12.92 -6.90 -8.14
C PRO A 34 13.23 -7.82 -9.32
N GLU A 35 13.94 -8.92 -9.08
CA GLU A 35 14.23 -9.91 -10.10
C GLU A 35 13.03 -10.82 -10.40
N GLN A 36 12.13 -10.97 -9.44
CA GLN A 36 10.96 -11.84 -9.56
C GLN A 36 9.71 -11.08 -9.97
N ILE A 37 9.55 -9.86 -9.46
CA ILE A 37 8.41 -9.01 -9.78
C ILE A 37 8.88 -7.55 -9.79
N SER A 38 8.47 -6.81 -10.81
CA SER A 38 8.86 -5.40 -10.91
C SER A 38 7.97 -4.51 -10.05
N TYR A 39 8.49 -3.33 -9.69
CA TYR A 39 7.70 -2.32 -9.01
C TYR A 39 6.49 -1.88 -9.85
N GLU A 40 6.66 -1.79 -11.16
CA GLU A 40 5.58 -1.44 -12.10
C GLU A 40 4.47 -2.49 -12.09
N ASP A 41 4.81 -3.78 -11.96
CA ASP A 41 3.80 -4.82 -11.80
C ASP A 41 3.01 -4.63 -10.51
N LEU A 42 3.68 -4.27 -9.43
CA LEU A 42 3.01 -3.99 -8.16
C LEU A 42 2.09 -2.78 -8.27
N LEU A 43 2.51 -1.72 -8.96
CA LEU A 43 1.67 -0.56 -9.22
C LEU A 43 0.45 -0.93 -10.05
N THR A 44 0.63 -1.78 -11.05
CA THR A 44 -0.48 -2.25 -11.89
C THR A 44 -1.54 -2.96 -11.04
N VAL A 45 -1.11 -3.86 -10.16
CA VAL A 45 -2.04 -4.56 -9.27
C VAL A 45 -2.72 -3.59 -8.31
N PHE A 46 -1.96 -2.68 -7.73
CA PHE A 46 -2.48 -1.69 -6.79
C PHE A 46 -3.61 -0.87 -7.43
N PHE A 47 -3.35 -0.27 -8.58
CA PHE A 47 -4.33 0.58 -9.25
C PHE A 47 -5.49 -0.20 -9.88
N ALA A 48 -5.33 -1.49 -10.12
CA ALA A 48 -6.40 -2.35 -10.63
C ALA A 48 -7.33 -2.89 -9.54
N THR A 49 -6.91 -2.89 -8.28
CA THR A 49 -7.64 -3.54 -7.19
C THR A 49 -8.33 -2.60 -6.22
N HIS A 50 -8.20 -1.29 -6.41
CA HIS A 50 -8.90 -0.31 -5.57
C HIS A 50 -9.29 0.89 -6.41
N ASP A 51 -10.07 1.79 -5.83
CA ASP A 51 -10.46 3.03 -6.51
C ASP A 51 -9.53 4.17 -6.08
N PRO A 52 -8.63 4.62 -6.96
CA PRO A 52 -7.69 5.69 -6.62
C PRO A 52 -8.28 7.10 -6.80
N THR A 53 -9.56 7.21 -7.10
CA THR A 53 -10.21 8.50 -7.44
C THR A 53 -11.12 9.03 -6.33
N THR A 54 -11.32 8.26 -5.25
CA THR A 54 -12.21 8.65 -4.15
C THR A 54 -11.41 9.17 -2.95
N PRO A 55 -11.58 10.46 -2.59
CA PRO A 55 -10.87 11.01 -1.41
C PRO A 55 -11.40 10.41 -0.11
N ASP A 56 -10.48 10.08 0.80
CA ASP A 56 -10.77 9.59 2.15
C ASP A 56 -11.80 8.47 2.20
N ARG A 57 -11.75 7.57 1.21
CA ARG A 57 -12.75 6.55 1.11
C ARG A 57 -12.27 5.41 0.21
N GLN A 58 -12.70 4.19 0.53
CA GLN A 58 -12.49 3.05 -0.34
C GLN A 58 -13.75 2.19 -0.35
N GLY A 59 -14.48 2.22 -1.48
CA GLY A 59 -15.77 1.53 -1.57
C GLY A 59 -16.74 2.06 -0.53
N ALA A 60 -17.27 1.18 0.31
CA ALA A 60 -18.19 1.53 1.39
C ALA A 60 -17.48 2.03 2.65
N ASP A 61 -16.16 1.88 2.75
CA ASP A 61 -15.38 2.30 3.91
C ASP A 61 -15.00 3.77 3.78
N VAL A 62 -15.52 4.60 4.67
CA VAL A 62 -15.33 6.05 4.67
C VAL A 62 -14.47 6.45 5.87
N GLY A 63 -13.44 7.26 5.61
CA GLY A 63 -12.55 7.78 6.64
C GLY A 63 -11.16 8.04 6.10
N THR A 64 -10.42 8.90 6.78
CA THR A 64 -9.05 9.26 6.38
C THR A 64 -8.12 8.03 6.38
N GLN A 65 -8.38 7.05 7.23
CA GLN A 65 -7.60 5.82 7.31
C GLN A 65 -7.73 4.94 6.06
N TYR A 66 -8.73 5.16 5.23
CA TYR A 66 -8.98 4.39 4.00
C TYR A 66 -8.56 5.12 2.74
N ARG A 67 -7.91 6.27 2.87
CA ARG A 67 -7.49 7.02 1.68
C ARG A 67 -6.41 6.28 0.90
N SER A 68 -6.40 6.47 -0.42
CA SER A 68 -5.43 5.85 -1.30
C SER A 68 -4.06 6.50 -1.12
N ALA A 69 -3.02 5.70 -0.93
CA ALA A 69 -1.67 6.22 -0.76
C ALA A 69 -0.61 5.20 -1.14
N ILE A 70 0.51 5.71 -1.59
CA ILE A 70 1.75 4.95 -1.79
C ILE A 70 2.81 5.61 -0.93
N LEU A 71 3.44 4.83 -0.04
CA LEU A 71 4.53 5.30 0.78
C LEU A 71 5.81 4.65 0.27
N TYR A 72 6.63 5.43 -0.42
CA TYR A 72 7.84 4.93 -1.06
C TYR A 72 9.01 4.89 -0.07
N THR A 73 9.94 3.99 -0.32
CA THR A 73 11.14 3.84 0.50
C THR A 73 12.42 4.30 -0.22
N ILE A 74 12.38 4.39 -1.54
CA ILE A 74 13.50 4.86 -2.37
C ILE A 74 12.99 5.79 -3.47
N ASP A 75 13.87 6.63 -4.00
CA ASP A 75 13.51 7.61 -5.02
C ASP A 75 13.02 6.99 -6.34
N GLU A 76 13.55 5.84 -6.72
CA GLU A 76 13.09 5.14 -7.92
C GLU A 76 11.61 4.77 -7.83
N GLN A 77 11.15 4.38 -6.65
CA GLN A 77 9.73 4.10 -6.41
C GLN A 77 8.89 5.35 -6.58
N LYS A 78 9.36 6.48 -6.05
CA LYS A 78 8.67 7.75 -6.19
C LYS A 78 8.51 8.13 -7.66
N LEU A 79 9.59 8.07 -8.43
CA LEU A 79 9.58 8.44 -9.83
C LEU A 79 8.67 7.53 -10.66
N ALA A 80 8.73 6.22 -10.41
CA ALA A 80 7.88 5.25 -11.10
C ALA A 80 6.40 5.48 -10.78
N ALA A 81 6.07 5.73 -9.52
CA ALA A 81 4.70 6.00 -9.11
C ALA A 81 4.16 7.30 -9.70
N GLU A 82 4.97 8.36 -9.71
CA GLU A 82 4.60 9.63 -10.34
C GLU A 82 4.27 9.46 -11.83
N ALA A 83 5.10 8.71 -12.56
CA ALA A 83 4.87 8.45 -13.97
C ALA A 83 3.60 7.63 -14.20
N PHE A 84 3.36 6.64 -13.37
CA PHE A 84 2.16 5.79 -13.46
C PHE A 84 0.89 6.62 -13.24
N ILE A 85 0.89 7.45 -12.19
CA ILE A 85 -0.25 8.32 -11.88
C ILE A 85 -0.52 9.31 -13.00
N LYS A 86 0.54 9.90 -13.56
CA LYS A 86 0.41 10.83 -14.69
C LYS A 86 -0.29 10.17 -15.88
N ASN A 87 0.10 8.95 -16.21
CA ASN A 87 -0.53 8.21 -17.30
C ASN A 87 -2.01 7.93 -17.02
N LEU A 88 -2.34 7.60 -15.78
CA LEU A 88 -3.73 7.38 -15.40
C LEU A 88 -4.57 8.65 -15.50
N ASP A 89 -4.01 9.78 -15.07
CA ASP A 89 -4.71 11.08 -15.14
C ASP A 89 -4.97 11.51 -16.58
N GLU A 90 -4.09 11.17 -17.50
CA GLU A 90 -4.26 11.51 -18.93
C GLU A 90 -5.39 10.73 -19.59
N SER A 91 -5.72 9.54 -19.09
CA SER A 91 -6.66 8.64 -19.74
C SER A 91 -7.99 8.44 -19.00
N GLY A 92 -8.18 9.07 -17.84
CA GLY A 92 -9.39 8.84 -17.04
C GLY A 92 -9.59 9.86 -15.93
N PRO A 93 -10.45 9.54 -14.95
CA PRO A 93 -10.70 10.40 -13.81
C PRO A 93 -9.42 10.68 -13.01
N ARG A 94 -9.38 11.84 -12.38
CA ARG A 94 -8.23 12.28 -11.61
C ARG A 94 -7.93 11.33 -10.46
N VAL A 95 -6.68 10.90 -10.38
CA VAL A 95 -6.17 10.08 -9.28
C VAL A 95 -5.89 10.98 -8.07
N VAL A 96 -6.39 10.57 -6.90
CA VAL A 96 -6.17 11.30 -5.64
C VAL A 96 -5.22 10.56 -4.70
N THR A 97 -4.56 9.54 -5.19
CA THR A 97 -3.56 8.77 -4.42
C THR A 97 -2.46 9.70 -3.90
N GLU A 98 -2.24 9.69 -2.59
CA GLU A 98 -1.11 10.40 -2.01
C GLU A 98 0.19 9.66 -2.29
N LEU A 99 1.26 10.40 -2.54
CA LEU A 99 2.59 9.84 -2.76
C LEU A 99 3.54 10.53 -1.78
N LYS A 100 4.04 9.80 -0.80
CA LYS A 100 4.89 10.38 0.23
C LYS A 100 5.91 9.37 0.75
N PRO A 101 7.02 9.85 1.35
CA PRO A 101 8.03 8.94 1.88
C PRO A 101 7.50 8.18 3.10
N LEU A 102 7.89 6.93 3.20
CA LEU A 102 7.62 6.15 4.40
C LEU A 102 8.56 6.58 5.51
N LYS A 103 8.02 6.98 6.65
CA LYS A 103 8.81 7.30 7.84
C LYS A 103 8.79 6.17 8.84
N THR A 104 7.61 5.76 9.30
CA THR A 104 7.48 4.66 10.25
C THR A 104 6.28 3.81 9.85
N PHE A 105 6.47 2.51 9.84
CA PHE A 105 5.42 1.54 9.65
C PHE A 105 5.17 0.82 10.97
N TYR A 106 3.91 0.76 11.38
CA TYR A 106 3.48 0.04 12.57
C TYR A 106 2.68 -1.19 12.14
N ALA A 107 3.21 -2.37 12.43
CA ALA A 107 2.53 -3.61 12.09
C ALA A 107 1.18 -3.71 12.81
N ALA A 108 0.17 -4.19 12.10
CA ALA A 108 -1.12 -4.48 12.72
C ALA A 108 -0.98 -5.63 13.72
N GLU A 109 -2.04 -5.89 14.46
CA GLU A 109 -2.08 -6.94 15.46
C GLU A 109 -1.70 -8.29 14.84
N GLU A 110 -1.14 -9.17 15.65
CA GLU A 110 -0.49 -10.40 15.17
C GLU A 110 -1.37 -11.28 14.28
N TYR A 111 -2.66 -11.33 14.55
CA TYR A 111 -3.58 -12.14 13.75
C TYR A 111 -3.76 -11.64 12.32
N HIS A 112 -3.31 -10.42 12.01
CA HIS A 112 -3.32 -9.87 10.66
C HIS A 112 -1.99 -10.05 9.92
N ARG A 113 -0.94 -10.58 10.57
CA ARG A 113 0.44 -10.51 10.07
C ARG A 113 0.97 -11.77 9.38
N ASN A 114 0.20 -12.82 9.24
CA ASN A 114 0.73 -14.15 8.89
C ASN A 114 1.17 -14.39 7.46
N TYR A 115 1.24 -13.40 6.61
CA TYR A 115 1.39 -13.67 5.19
C TYR A 115 2.80 -13.64 4.64
N TYR A 116 3.69 -12.85 5.22
CA TYR A 116 4.95 -12.54 4.56
C TYR A 116 6.17 -12.87 5.39
N SER A 117 6.01 -13.72 6.37
CA SER A 117 7.10 -14.06 7.30
C SER A 117 8.16 -14.99 6.70
N ARG A 118 8.04 -15.38 5.44
CA ARG A 118 8.82 -16.53 4.96
C ARG A 118 10.08 -16.23 4.17
N ASN A 119 10.36 -15.02 3.78
CA ASN A 119 11.43 -14.80 2.83
C ASN A 119 12.23 -13.55 3.12
N ALA A 120 13.02 -13.62 4.15
CA ALA A 120 13.89 -12.52 4.51
C ALA A 120 15.30 -12.62 3.91
N SER A 121 15.56 -13.55 2.98
CA SER A 121 16.94 -13.87 2.62
C SER A 121 17.49 -13.24 1.34
N ALA A 122 16.69 -12.49 0.59
CA ALA A 122 17.16 -11.86 -0.65
C ALA A 122 17.17 -10.35 -0.52
N PRO A 123 18.07 -9.64 -1.23
CA PRO A 123 17.95 -8.19 -1.32
C PRO A 123 16.63 -7.84 -1.98
N TYR A 124 15.81 -7.06 -1.31
CA TYR A 124 14.49 -6.68 -1.79
C TYR A 124 14.20 -5.22 -1.47
N CYS A 125 13.32 -4.64 -2.25
CA CYS A 125 12.75 -3.34 -1.98
C CYS A 125 11.44 -3.48 -1.23
N GLN A 126 11.03 -2.43 -0.53
CA GLN A 126 9.74 -2.40 0.15
C GLN A 126 8.80 -1.45 -0.56
N ILE A 127 7.54 -1.81 -0.61
CA ILE A 127 6.47 -0.90 -1.01
C ILE A 127 5.38 -0.94 0.05
N VAL A 128 4.87 0.23 0.38
CA VAL A 128 3.77 0.35 1.34
C VAL A 128 2.61 1.03 0.63
N ILE A 129 1.47 0.36 0.62
CA ILE A 129 0.30 0.80 -0.14
C ILE A 129 -0.98 0.67 0.69
N SER A 130 -1.99 1.45 0.32
CA SER A 130 -3.24 1.54 1.04
C SER A 130 -4.44 1.24 0.14
N PRO A 131 -4.70 -0.03 -0.16
CA PRO A 131 -5.96 -0.44 -0.76
C PRO A 131 -6.83 -1.12 0.29
N LYS A 132 -8.00 -1.60 -0.12
CA LYS A 132 -8.77 -2.51 0.73
C LYS A 132 -8.04 -3.84 0.79
N LEU A 133 -7.55 -4.20 1.97
CA LEU A 133 -6.55 -5.23 2.20
C LEU A 133 -6.87 -6.61 1.63
N GLU A 134 -8.11 -7.06 1.74
CA GLU A 134 -8.49 -8.41 1.31
C GLU A 134 -8.34 -8.61 -0.20
N LYS A 135 -8.79 -7.65 -0.97
CA LYS A 135 -8.74 -7.70 -2.42
C LYS A 135 -7.30 -7.72 -2.93
N LEU A 136 -6.46 -6.91 -2.29
CA LEU A 136 -5.06 -6.82 -2.65
C LEU A 136 -4.30 -8.09 -2.31
N LYS A 137 -4.56 -8.67 -1.14
CA LYS A 137 -3.93 -9.93 -0.72
C LYS A 137 -4.14 -11.03 -1.74
N THR A 138 -5.36 -11.17 -2.24
CA THR A 138 -5.68 -12.20 -3.22
C THR A 138 -4.87 -12.02 -4.50
N ARG A 139 -4.79 -10.80 -5.01
CA ARG A 139 -4.06 -10.49 -6.24
C ARG A 139 -2.55 -10.66 -6.07
N PHE A 140 -2.00 -10.20 -4.95
CA PHE A 140 -0.57 -10.35 -4.70
C PHE A 140 -0.18 -11.81 -4.50
N ASN A 141 -1.02 -12.59 -3.85
CA ASN A 141 -0.76 -14.03 -3.71
C ASN A 141 -0.71 -14.73 -5.05
N GLU A 142 -1.59 -14.39 -5.98
CA GLU A 142 -1.56 -14.93 -7.34
C GLU A 142 -0.29 -14.55 -8.07
N LEU A 143 0.13 -13.29 -7.99
CA LEU A 143 1.36 -12.83 -8.61
C LEU A 143 2.60 -13.50 -8.01
N LEU A 144 2.65 -13.60 -6.69
CA LEU A 144 3.78 -14.22 -6.01
C LEU A 144 3.87 -15.70 -6.32
N LYS A 145 2.75 -16.40 -6.45
CA LYS A 145 2.73 -17.79 -6.86
C LYS A 145 3.21 -17.99 -8.30
N ASN A 146 2.86 -17.07 -9.18
CA ASN A 146 3.25 -17.14 -10.58
C ASN A 146 4.71 -16.79 -10.82
N SER A 147 5.36 -16.13 -9.87
CA SER A 147 6.77 -15.76 -9.97
C SER A 147 7.71 -16.80 -9.37
N GLU A 148 7.19 -17.84 -8.78
CA GLU A 148 7.95 -18.99 -8.34
C GLU A 148 8.14 -19.96 -9.50
#